data_a3970cc182eccd99eae39a57fd750991
#
_entry.id   a3970cc182eccd99eae39a57fd750991
#
_cell.length_a   1.000
_cell.length_b   1.000
_cell.length_c   1.000
_cell.angle_alpha   90.00
_cell.angle_beta   90.00
_cell.angle_gamma   90.00
#
_symmetry.space_group_name_H-M   'P 1'
#
loop_
_entity.id
_entity.type
_entity.pdbx_description
1 polymer ?
#
loop_
_entity_poly.entity_id
_entity_poly.type
_entity_poly.pdbx_seq_one_letter_code
_entity_poly.pdbx_strand_id
1 'polypeptide(L)'
;MLGKSDDAKLRTLLVDLLNYGSAAQKYAWYKDKTLANAKLTEEQKAWGTQGAPALSSKLNTKAVEVENALATWKSASLVLETAVTLRYRFAAESIDGLSVKIEAAGQEWTVTQFQAVADKPGQYTFDFSGLSARQMREIVSVTVYQGDTAVSNTLQYSIETYAFNKQNDAKIGDLVLAMMRYSDSAAAYLN
;
A
#
# COMPACT_ATOMS: atom_id res chain seq x y z
N MET A 1 16.59 -19.95 12.86
CA MET A 1 15.67 -20.49 11.85
C MET A 1 16.17 -20.34 10.41
N LEU A 2 16.72 -19.20 10.01
CA LEU A 2 17.25 -18.95 8.66
C LEU A 2 18.29 -19.99 8.16
N GLY A 3 19.16 -20.52 9.02
CA GLY A 3 20.22 -21.48 8.63
C GLY A 3 19.78 -22.94 8.51
N LYS A 4 18.49 -23.25 8.68
CA LYS A 4 17.98 -24.64 8.65
C LYS A 4 17.05 -24.94 7.46
N SER A 5 16.73 -23.97 6.66
CA SER A 5 15.87 -24.14 5.48
C SER A 5 16.72 -24.26 4.21
N ASP A 6 16.52 -25.34 3.46
CA ASP A 6 17.12 -25.50 2.12
C ASP A 6 16.28 -24.81 1.02
N ASP A 7 15.10 -24.28 1.38
CA ASP A 7 14.23 -23.56 0.45
C ASP A 7 14.76 -22.13 0.20
N ALA A 8 15.26 -21.91 -1.00
CA ALA A 8 15.83 -20.64 -1.41
C ALA A 8 14.78 -19.51 -1.42
N LYS A 9 13.53 -19.77 -1.85
CA LYS A 9 12.46 -18.76 -1.86
C LYS A 9 12.09 -18.34 -0.43
N LEU A 10 12.02 -19.30 0.50
CA LEU A 10 11.76 -18.99 1.91
C LEU A 10 12.89 -18.18 2.53
N ARG A 11 14.16 -18.50 2.22
CA ARG A 11 15.32 -17.70 2.70
C ARG A 11 15.24 -16.26 2.21
N THR A 12 14.98 -16.05 0.92
CA THR A 12 14.83 -14.72 0.33
C THR A 12 13.69 -13.96 1.02
N LEU A 13 12.51 -14.56 1.16
CA LEU A 13 11.36 -13.95 1.83
C LEU A 13 11.68 -13.51 3.26
N LEU A 14 12.35 -14.37 4.05
CA LEU A 14 12.69 -14.07 5.44
C LEU A 14 13.71 -12.93 5.55
N VAL A 15 14.70 -12.87 4.65
CA VAL A 15 15.69 -11.79 4.63
C VAL A 15 15.04 -10.48 4.20
N ASP A 16 14.20 -10.49 3.17
CA ASP A 16 13.49 -9.29 2.72
C ASP A 16 12.51 -8.76 3.78
N LEU A 17 11.83 -9.64 4.51
CA LEU A 17 11.01 -9.26 5.66
C LEU A 17 11.84 -8.58 6.77
N LEU A 18 13.02 -9.12 7.09
CA LEU A 18 13.92 -8.52 8.09
C LEU A 18 14.48 -7.17 7.60
N ASN A 19 14.78 -7.05 6.32
CA ASN A 19 15.23 -5.80 5.69
C ASN A 19 14.11 -4.75 5.70
N TYR A 20 12.86 -5.13 5.40
CA TYR A 20 11.71 -4.26 5.53
C TYR A 20 11.50 -3.80 6.98
N GLY A 21 11.54 -4.73 7.95
CA GLY A 21 11.47 -4.39 9.38
C GLY A 21 12.57 -3.43 9.81
N SER A 22 13.82 -3.64 9.35
CA SER A 22 14.94 -2.75 9.61
C SER A 22 14.73 -1.34 9.02
N ALA A 23 14.24 -1.26 7.78
CA ALA A 23 13.94 0.03 7.15
C ALA A 23 12.81 0.77 7.87
N ALA A 24 11.77 0.07 8.32
CA ALA A 24 10.69 0.62 9.14
C ALA A 24 11.20 1.16 10.48
N GLN A 25 12.08 0.41 11.14
CA GLN A 25 12.73 0.85 12.38
C GLN A 25 13.58 2.10 12.17
N LYS A 26 14.37 2.18 11.11
CA LYS A 26 15.15 3.38 10.76
C LYS A 26 14.25 4.59 10.52
N TYR A 27 13.18 4.39 9.78
CA TYR A 27 12.17 5.44 9.56
C TYR A 27 11.56 5.94 10.87
N ALA A 28 11.34 5.05 11.85
CA ALA A 28 10.85 5.37 13.19
C ALA A 28 11.96 5.74 14.19
N TRP A 29 13.19 6.06 13.73
CA TRP A 29 14.31 6.52 14.55
C TRP A 29 14.90 5.50 15.55
N TYR A 30 14.81 4.20 15.25
CA TYR A 30 15.47 3.17 16.04
C TYR A 30 16.99 3.16 15.83
N LYS A 31 17.75 2.75 16.85
CA LYS A 31 19.20 2.62 16.78
C LYS A 31 19.63 1.39 15.98
N ASP A 32 20.72 1.49 15.22
CA ASP A 32 21.21 0.43 14.32
C ASP A 32 21.40 -0.93 14.98
N LYS A 33 21.91 -0.98 16.22
CA LYS A 33 22.14 -2.23 16.96
C LYS A 33 20.87 -3.01 17.30
N THR A 34 19.71 -2.41 17.18
CA THR A 34 18.41 -3.03 17.48
C THR A 34 17.61 -3.37 16.22
N LEU A 35 18.17 -3.13 15.03
CA LEU A 35 17.49 -3.35 13.78
C LEU A 35 17.15 -4.84 13.57
N ALA A 36 16.02 -5.09 12.91
CA ALA A 36 15.53 -6.45 12.68
C ALA A 36 16.54 -7.35 11.95
N ASN A 37 17.35 -6.78 11.04
CA ASN A 37 18.36 -7.49 10.26
C ASN A 37 19.78 -7.43 10.87
N ALA A 38 19.97 -6.84 12.06
CA ALA A 38 21.30 -6.60 12.65
C ALA A 38 22.10 -7.88 12.93
N LYS A 39 21.45 -9.02 13.08
CA LYS A 39 22.08 -10.33 13.38
C LYS A 39 22.32 -11.18 12.13
N LEU A 40 22.00 -10.70 10.94
CA LEU A 40 22.28 -11.41 9.69
C LEU A 40 23.79 -11.37 9.40
N THR A 41 24.36 -12.55 9.07
CA THR A 41 25.71 -12.63 8.50
C THR A 41 25.73 -12.06 7.06
N GLU A 42 26.91 -11.76 6.52
CA GLU A 42 27.02 -11.27 5.13
C GLU A 42 26.50 -12.30 4.12
N GLU A 43 26.74 -13.59 4.36
CA GLU A 43 26.16 -14.67 3.56
C GLU A 43 24.63 -14.64 3.60
N GLN A 44 24.03 -14.48 4.78
CA GLN A 44 22.57 -14.42 4.94
C GLN A 44 21.98 -13.18 4.28
N LYS A 45 22.65 -12.03 4.34
CA LYS A 45 22.20 -10.81 3.64
C LYS A 45 22.17 -11.00 2.12
N ALA A 46 23.10 -11.77 1.58
CA ALA A 46 23.14 -12.08 0.14
C ALA A 46 21.95 -12.94 -0.34
N TRP A 47 21.21 -13.60 0.56
CA TRP A 47 19.99 -14.35 0.20
C TRP A 47 18.80 -13.45 -0.10
N GLY A 48 18.79 -12.21 0.36
CA GLY A 48 17.73 -11.25 0.06
C GLY A 48 17.76 -10.79 -1.39
N THR A 49 16.65 -10.18 -1.82
CA THR A 49 16.56 -9.59 -3.17
C THR A 49 17.59 -8.49 -3.37
N GLN A 50 18.41 -8.64 -4.39
CA GLN A 50 19.46 -7.67 -4.73
C GLN A 50 18.93 -6.59 -5.69
N GLY A 51 19.49 -5.39 -5.59
CA GLY A 51 19.12 -4.26 -6.45
C GLY A 51 17.81 -3.57 -6.05
N ALA A 52 17.43 -2.55 -6.79
CA ALA A 52 16.15 -1.85 -6.62
C ALA A 52 15.04 -2.63 -7.32
N PRO A 53 13.84 -2.74 -6.70
CA PRO A 53 12.70 -3.32 -7.38
C PRO A 53 12.29 -2.44 -8.57
N ALA A 54 11.91 -3.06 -9.69
CA ALA A 54 11.33 -2.32 -10.80
C ALA A 54 9.94 -1.84 -10.40
N LEU A 55 9.75 -0.52 -10.34
CA LEU A 55 8.50 0.12 -9.94
C LEU A 55 7.85 0.84 -11.13
N SER A 56 6.54 0.85 -11.19
CA SER A 56 5.78 1.58 -12.19
C SER A 56 4.60 2.33 -11.56
N SER A 57 4.28 3.50 -12.11
CA SER A 57 3.08 4.25 -11.75
C SER A 57 1.93 3.90 -12.69
N LYS A 58 1.58 2.62 -12.79
CA LYS A 58 0.45 2.19 -13.62
C LYS A 58 -0.86 2.69 -13.01
N LEU A 59 -1.11 3.99 -13.11
CA LEU A 59 -2.41 4.56 -12.84
C LEU A 59 -3.12 4.72 -14.17
N ASN A 60 -4.08 3.87 -14.42
CA ASN A 60 -5.03 4.09 -15.47
C ASN A 60 -6.22 4.85 -14.88
N THR A 61 -5.99 6.11 -14.51
CA THR A 61 -7.06 7.03 -14.15
C THR A 61 -7.82 7.40 -15.43
N LYS A 62 -8.47 6.43 -16.06
CA LYS A 62 -9.58 6.76 -16.91
C LYS A 62 -10.68 7.25 -16.00
N ALA A 63 -10.68 8.57 -15.76
CA ALA A 63 -11.83 9.26 -15.25
C ALA A 63 -12.97 9.00 -16.26
N VAL A 64 -13.84 8.06 -15.92
CA VAL A 64 -15.15 8.02 -16.54
C VAL A 64 -15.87 9.21 -15.92
N GLU A 65 -16.16 10.25 -16.72
CA GLU A 65 -16.96 11.36 -16.23
C GLU A 65 -18.34 10.81 -15.87
N VAL A 66 -18.69 10.97 -14.60
CA VAL A 66 -20.01 10.59 -14.10
C VAL A 66 -20.88 11.84 -14.17
N GLU A 67 -21.94 11.76 -14.94
CA GLU A 67 -22.93 12.81 -15.02
C GLU A 67 -23.58 12.97 -13.62
N ASN A 68 -23.64 14.21 -13.10
CA ASN A 68 -24.12 14.53 -11.76
C ASN A 68 -23.29 13.88 -10.61
N ALA A 69 -21.98 13.95 -10.70
CA ALA A 69 -21.10 13.48 -9.62
C ALA A 69 -21.41 14.17 -8.29
N LEU A 70 -21.76 13.37 -7.26
CA LEU A 70 -21.97 13.85 -5.88
C LEU A 70 -20.69 13.81 -5.06
N ALA A 71 -19.68 13.08 -5.52
CA ALA A 71 -18.40 12.95 -4.85
C ALA A 71 -17.23 13.11 -5.81
N THR A 72 -16.13 13.71 -5.32
CA THR A 72 -14.91 13.96 -6.09
C THR A 72 -13.69 13.51 -5.30
N TRP A 73 -12.86 12.66 -5.88
CA TRP A 73 -11.61 12.21 -5.26
C TRP A 73 -10.62 13.35 -5.10
N LYS A 74 -9.97 13.42 -3.94
CA LYS A 74 -8.96 14.44 -3.60
C LYS A 74 -7.56 13.85 -3.52
N SER A 75 -7.40 12.67 -2.94
CA SER A 75 -6.11 12.00 -2.84
C SER A 75 -6.24 10.52 -2.50
N ALA A 76 -5.19 9.77 -2.84
CA ALA A 76 -4.88 8.48 -2.26
C ALA A 76 -3.46 8.52 -1.69
N SER A 77 -3.22 7.85 -0.57
CA SER A 77 -1.94 7.81 0.11
C SER A 77 -1.74 6.50 0.85
N LEU A 78 -0.51 6.22 1.26
CA LEU A 78 -0.17 5.08 2.10
C LEU A 78 -0.03 5.54 3.55
N VAL A 79 -0.60 4.77 4.48
CA VAL A 79 -0.41 4.89 5.93
C VAL A 79 0.38 3.69 6.40
N LEU A 80 1.49 3.93 7.08
CA LEU A 80 2.42 2.92 7.59
C LEU A 80 2.39 2.95 9.11
N GLU A 81 1.41 2.28 9.68
CA GLU A 81 1.27 2.11 11.13
C GLU A 81 1.37 0.62 11.50
N THR A 82 0.30 0.02 12.01
CA THR A 82 0.25 -1.40 12.38
C THR A 82 0.07 -2.32 11.18
N ALA A 83 -0.53 -1.82 10.11
CA ALA A 83 -0.73 -2.51 8.84
C ALA A 83 -0.42 -1.56 7.67
N VAL A 84 -0.10 -2.14 6.52
CA VAL A 84 0.00 -1.37 5.27
C VAL A 84 -1.40 -1.03 4.82
N THR A 85 -1.74 0.26 4.85
CA THR A 85 -3.10 0.76 4.67
C THR A 85 -3.14 1.83 3.59
N LEU A 86 -4.07 1.73 2.65
CA LEU A 86 -4.36 2.79 1.69
C LEU A 86 -5.42 3.71 2.28
N ARG A 87 -5.11 5.00 2.37
CA ARG A 87 -6.04 6.05 2.81
C ARG A 87 -6.52 6.83 1.62
N TYR A 88 -7.83 6.86 1.44
CA TYR A 88 -8.51 7.61 0.39
C TYR A 88 -9.21 8.82 0.97
N ARG A 89 -9.23 9.92 0.19
CA ARG A 89 -9.94 11.14 0.54
C ARG A 89 -10.81 11.59 -0.62
N PHE A 90 -12.05 11.93 -0.33
CA PHE A 90 -12.98 12.51 -1.30
C PHE A 90 -13.71 13.71 -0.70
N ALA A 91 -14.29 14.55 -1.56
CA ALA A 91 -15.18 15.63 -1.17
C ALA A 91 -16.62 15.28 -1.61
N ALA A 92 -17.58 15.62 -0.75
CA ALA A 92 -19.01 15.55 -1.01
C ALA A 92 -19.74 16.59 -0.14
N GLU A 93 -20.90 17.08 -0.57
CA GLU A 93 -21.72 17.99 0.24
C GLU A 93 -22.36 17.27 1.43
N SER A 94 -22.81 16.03 1.24
CA SER A 94 -23.29 15.11 2.29
C SER A 94 -22.74 13.71 2.03
N ILE A 95 -22.62 12.92 3.09
CA ILE A 95 -22.29 11.49 3.04
C ILE A 95 -23.50 10.58 3.28
N ASP A 96 -24.68 11.16 3.45
CA ASP A 96 -25.91 10.41 3.74
C ASP A 96 -26.23 9.46 2.57
N GLY A 97 -26.34 8.17 2.87
CA GLY A 97 -26.62 7.14 1.88
C GLY A 97 -25.46 6.84 0.91
N LEU A 98 -24.27 7.44 1.12
CA LEU A 98 -23.09 7.11 0.32
C LEU A 98 -22.43 5.83 0.82
N SER A 99 -21.88 5.07 -0.14
CA SER A 99 -20.97 3.95 0.09
C SER A 99 -19.80 4.02 -0.88
N VAL A 100 -18.68 3.39 -0.54
CA VAL A 100 -17.56 3.19 -1.46
C VAL A 100 -17.41 1.72 -1.73
N LYS A 101 -17.48 1.34 -3.01
CA LYS A 101 -17.07 0.01 -3.46
C LYS A 101 -15.57 0.03 -3.76
N ILE A 102 -14.88 -1.02 -3.28
CA ILE A 102 -13.45 -1.23 -3.44
C ILE A 102 -13.25 -2.55 -4.15
N GLU A 103 -12.54 -2.55 -5.26
CA GLU A 103 -12.21 -3.75 -6.02
C GLU A 103 -10.70 -3.91 -6.06
N ALA A 104 -10.19 -5.07 -5.63
CA ALA A 104 -8.78 -5.41 -5.69
C ALA A 104 -8.57 -6.92 -5.64
N ALA A 105 -7.58 -7.44 -6.36
CA ALA A 105 -7.18 -8.85 -6.33
C ALA A 105 -8.36 -9.84 -6.53
N GLY A 106 -9.34 -9.48 -7.35
CA GLY A 106 -10.52 -10.29 -7.63
C GLY A 106 -11.56 -10.33 -6.50
N GLN A 107 -11.45 -9.44 -5.51
CA GLN A 107 -12.39 -9.32 -4.39
C GLN A 107 -13.03 -7.93 -4.37
N GLU A 108 -14.19 -7.83 -3.73
CA GLU A 108 -14.94 -6.59 -3.54
C GLU A 108 -15.20 -6.35 -2.05
N TRP A 109 -15.10 -5.07 -1.64
CA TRP A 109 -15.46 -4.60 -0.30
C TRP A 109 -16.34 -3.37 -0.42
N THR A 110 -17.16 -3.15 0.60
CA THR A 110 -17.99 -1.95 0.71
C THR A 110 -17.67 -1.22 2.01
N VAL A 111 -17.42 0.07 1.92
CA VAL A 111 -17.23 0.98 3.06
C VAL A 111 -18.41 1.95 3.12
N THR A 112 -19.02 2.07 4.30
CA THR A 112 -20.15 2.98 4.56
C THR A 112 -19.86 3.99 5.68
N GLN A 113 -18.68 3.88 6.32
CA GLN A 113 -18.28 4.77 7.39
C GLN A 113 -17.10 5.63 6.93
N PHE A 114 -17.25 6.94 7.08
CA PHE A 114 -16.27 7.92 6.67
C PHE A 114 -15.93 8.84 7.84
N GLN A 115 -14.67 9.28 7.90
CA GLN A 115 -14.21 10.24 8.89
C GLN A 115 -14.10 11.62 8.24
N ALA A 116 -14.68 12.64 8.86
CA ALA A 116 -14.50 14.01 8.42
C ALA A 116 -13.01 14.42 8.58
N VAL A 117 -12.48 15.09 7.57
CA VAL A 117 -11.09 15.59 7.61
C VAL A 117 -11.07 16.90 8.40
N ALA A 118 -10.28 16.93 9.49
CA ALA A 118 -10.08 18.15 10.26
C ALA A 118 -9.63 19.30 9.35
N ASP A 119 -10.12 20.50 9.59
CA ASP A 119 -9.79 21.74 8.85
C ASP A 119 -10.11 21.71 7.34
N LYS A 120 -10.88 20.72 6.85
CA LYS A 120 -11.33 20.62 5.46
C LYS A 120 -12.81 20.27 5.38
N PRO A 121 -13.72 21.22 5.61
CA PRO A 121 -15.16 20.99 5.52
C PRO A 121 -15.56 20.35 4.19
N GLY A 122 -16.51 19.40 4.24
CA GLY A 122 -16.96 18.68 3.05
C GLY A 122 -15.96 17.67 2.49
N GLN A 123 -14.85 17.39 3.20
CA GLN A 123 -13.93 16.31 2.85
C GLN A 123 -13.98 15.17 3.87
N TYR A 124 -13.91 13.96 3.35
CA TYR A 124 -14.03 12.73 4.11
C TYR A 124 -12.92 11.75 3.74
N THR A 125 -12.57 10.88 4.66
CA THR A 125 -11.54 9.86 4.46
C THR A 125 -12.01 8.50 4.96
N PHE A 126 -11.44 7.45 4.37
CA PHE A 126 -11.53 6.08 4.87
C PHE A 126 -10.23 5.35 4.57
N ASP A 127 -10.00 4.28 5.29
CA ASP A 127 -8.82 3.45 5.22
C ASP A 127 -9.18 2.07 4.68
N PHE A 128 -8.28 1.51 3.84
CA PHE A 128 -8.39 0.16 3.30
C PHE A 128 -7.10 -0.62 3.55
N SER A 129 -7.18 -1.73 4.29
CA SER A 129 -6.07 -2.62 4.65
C SER A 129 -6.30 -4.07 4.20
N GLY A 130 -7.12 -4.29 3.15
CA GLY A 130 -7.51 -5.62 2.68
C GLY A 130 -6.46 -6.35 1.85
N LEU A 131 -5.29 -5.74 1.56
CA LEU A 131 -4.24 -6.35 0.76
C LEU A 131 -3.23 -7.10 1.64
N SER A 132 -2.88 -8.32 1.24
CA SER A 132 -1.75 -9.06 1.81
C SER A 132 -0.41 -8.57 1.25
N ALA A 133 0.70 -8.98 1.88
CA ALA A 133 2.04 -8.62 1.44
C ALA A 133 2.29 -8.91 -0.05
N ARG A 134 1.86 -10.07 -0.56
CA ARG A 134 2.03 -10.47 -1.97
C ARG A 134 1.21 -9.65 -2.97
N GLN A 135 0.25 -8.85 -2.49
CA GLN A 135 -0.70 -8.09 -3.31
C GLN A 135 -0.38 -6.58 -3.36
N MET A 136 0.78 -6.14 -2.89
CA MET A 136 1.12 -4.71 -2.86
C MET A 136 1.26 -4.06 -4.24
N ARG A 137 1.36 -4.87 -5.31
CA ARG A 137 1.35 -4.39 -6.70
C ARG A 137 -0.03 -4.37 -7.33
N GLU A 138 -1.05 -4.92 -6.64
CA GLU A 138 -2.42 -4.94 -7.14
C GLU A 138 -2.99 -3.51 -7.20
N ILE A 139 -3.74 -3.26 -8.27
CA ILE A 139 -4.48 -2.00 -8.40
C ILE A 139 -5.75 -2.10 -7.57
N VAL A 140 -5.94 -1.13 -6.71
CA VAL A 140 -7.18 -0.94 -5.94
C VAL A 140 -8.02 0.11 -6.65
N SER A 141 -9.19 -0.29 -7.12
CA SER A 141 -10.19 0.59 -7.75
C SER A 141 -11.24 0.97 -6.72
N VAL A 142 -11.52 2.26 -6.57
CA VAL A 142 -12.51 2.76 -5.62
C VAL A 142 -13.51 3.69 -6.31
N THR A 143 -14.81 3.48 -6.05
CA THR A 143 -15.90 4.27 -6.63
C THR A 143 -16.93 4.58 -5.57
N VAL A 144 -17.39 5.82 -5.48
CA VAL A 144 -18.48 6.23 -4.58
C VAL A 144 -19.82 5.95 -5.23
N TYR A 145 -20.73 5.36 -4.45
CA TYR A 145 -22.10 5.04 -4.85
C TYR A 145 -23.12 5.70 -3.93
N GLN A 146 -24.29 6.00 -4.50
CA GLN A 146 -25.52 6.28 -3.75
C GLN A 146 -26.55 5.23 -4.15
N GLY A 147 -26.87 4.32 -3.23
CA GLY A 147 -27.57 3.08 -3.59
C GLY A 147 -26.74 2.28 -4.60
N ASP A 148 -27.33 1.96 -5.75
CA ASP A 148 -26.67 1.23 -6.84
C ASP A 148 -26.09 2.13 -7.93
N THR A 149 -26.17 3.44 -7.76
CA THR A 149 -25.71 4.41 -8.77
C THR A 149 -24.32 4.93 -8.41
N ALA A 150 -23.36 4.82 -9.35
CA ALA A 150 -22.04 5.44 -9.20
C ALA A 150 -22.18 6.97 -9.26
N VAL A 151 -21.65 7.66 -8.24
CA VAL A 151 -21.71 9.11 -8.08
C VAL A 151 -20.33 9.76 -7.99
N SER A 152 -19.30 9.01 -8.35
CA SER A 152 -17.93 9.51 -8.56
C SER A 152 -17.27 8.77 -9.70
N ASN A 153 -16.19 9.35 -10.25
CA ASN A 153 -15.25 8.60 -11.06
C ASN A 153 -14.63 7.47 -10.26
N THR A 154 -14.18 6.40 -10.94
CA THR A 154 -13.34 5.37 -10.32
C THR A 154 -11.93 5.90 -10.16
N LEU A 155 -11.41 5.92 -8.92
CA LEU A 155 -10.01 6.20 -8.64
C LEU A 155 -9.25 4.87 -8.54
N GLN A 156 -8.15 4.76 -9.28
CA GLN A 156 -7.23 3.62 -9.20
C GLN A 156 -5.94 4.02 -8.50
N TYR A 157 -5.50 3.20 -7.56
CA TYR A 157 -4.26 3.42 -6.83
C TYR A 157 -3.66 2.09 -6.39
N SER A 158 -2.34 2.06 -6.13
CA SER A 158 -1.66 0.89 -5.58
C SER A 158 -0.56 1.32 -4.59
N ILE A 159 -0.12 0.37 -3.76
CA ILE A 159 1.05 0.57 -2.89
C ILE A 159 2.30 0.77 -3.75
N GLU A 160 2.41 0.07 -4.89
CA GLU A 160 3.49 0.26 -5.86
C GLU A 160 3.54 1.70 -6.40
N THR A 161 2.39 2.29 -6.71
CA THR A 161 2.32 3.69 -7.17
C THR A 161 2.86 4.66 -6.11
N TYR A 162 2.51 4.44 -4.84
CA TYR A 162 3.08 5.22 -3.76
C TYR A 162 4.60 5.04 -3.68
N ALA A 163 5.08 3.79 -3.74
CA ALA A 163 6.50 3.48 -3.71
C ALA A 163 7.24 4.12 -4.88
N PHE A 164 6.71 4.05 -6.10
CA PHE A 164 7.26 4.71 -7.28
C PHE A 164 7.43 6.21 -7.06
N ASN A 165 6.42 6.89 -6.52
CA ASN A 165 6.46 8.33 -6.28
C ASN A 165 7.41 8.71 -5.14
N LYS A 166 7.74 7.78 -4.23
CA LYS A 166 8.52 8.02 -3.01
C LYS A 166 9.90 7.35 -3.00
N GLN A 167 10.27 6.57 -4.01
CA GLN A 167 11.53 5.82 -4.04
C GLN A 167 12.80 6.67 -3.91
N ASN A 168 12.75 7.94 -4.32
CA ASN A 168 13.87 8.88 -4.24
C ASN A 168 13.73 9.89 -3.06
N ASP A 169 12.74 9.73 -2.22
CA ASP A 169 12.55 10.58 -1.04
C ASP A 169 13.58 10.20 0.04
N ALA A 170 14.37 11.17 0.50
CA ALA A 170 15.48 10.93 1.44
C ALA A 170 15.03 10.33 2.79
N LYS A 171 13.76 10.50 3.17
CA LYS A 171 13.23 10.04 4.46
C LYS A 171 12.58 8.66 4.36
N ILE A 172 11.83 8.39 3.30
CA ILE A 172 11.00 7.20 3.19
C ILE A 172 11.42 6.27 2.04
N GLY A 173 12.32 6.70 1.15
CA GLY A 173 12.72 5.95 -0.05
C GLY A 173 13.19 4.53 0.27
N ASP A 174 14.12 4.37 1.21
CA ASP A 174 14.63 3.05 1.62
C ASP A 174 13.50 2.13 2.14
N LEU A 175 12.54 2.69 2.89
CA LEU A 175 11.43 1.94 3.44
C LEU A 175 10.51 1.41 2.34
N VAL A 176 10.11 2.26 1.37
CA VAL A 176 9.22 1.81 0.30
C VAL A 176 9.89 0.83 -0.65
N LEU A 177 11.20 0.98 -0.91
CA LEU A 177 11.96 0.00 -1.70
C LEU A 177 12.08 -1.35 -0.98
N ALA A 178 12.37 -1.36 0.33
CA ALA A 178 12.42 -2.58 1.12
C ALA A 178 11.05 -3.27 1.20
N MET A 179 9.98 -2.50 1.37
CA MET A 179 8.60 -2.97 1.37
C MET A 179 8.24 -3.67 0.06
N MET A 180 8.64 -3.11 -1.09
CA MET A 180 8.35 -3.70 -2.40
C MET A 180 9.16 -4.96 -2.67
N ARG A 181 10.44 -5.04 -2.22
CA ARG A 181 11.21 -6.31 -2.27
C ARG A 181 10.54 -7.40 -1.45
N TYR A 182 10.09 -7.07 -0.24
CA TYR A 182 9.33 -8.01 0.59
C TYR A 182 8.03 -8.47 -0.09
N SER A 183 7.31 -7.57 -0.75
CA SER A 183 6.13 -7.92 -1.54
C SER A 183 6.45 -8.91 -2.66
N ASP A 184 7.50 -8.66 -3.43
CA ASP A 184 7.93 -9.50 -4.55
C ASP A 184 8.35 -10.90 -4.08
N SER A 185 9.13 -10.98 -3.01
CA SER A 185 9.55 -12.26 -2.43
C SER A 185 8.38 -13.03 -1.81
N ALA A 186 7.40 -12.34 -1.20
CA ALA A 186 6.17 -12.96 -0.73
C ALA A 186 5.32 -13.54 -1.86
N ALA A 187 5.18 -12.81 -2.98
CA ALA A 187 4.50 -13.30 -4.17
C ALA A 187 5.23 -14.52 -4.77
N ALA A 188 6.57 -14.47 -4.86
CA ALA A 188 7.38 -15.57 -5.40
C ALA A 188 7.34 -16.84 -4.54
N TYR A 189 7.19 -16.71 -3.23
CA TYR A 189 7.12 -17.84 -2.31
C TYR A 189 5.72 -18.49 -2.26
N LEU A 190 4.65 -17.67 -2.35
CA LEU A 190 3.27 -18.12 -2.19
C LEU A 190 2.57 -18.51 -3.51
N ASN A 191 3.22 -18.32 -4.65
CA ASN A 191 2.82 -18.77 -5.97
C ASN A 191 3.72 -19.94 -6.42
#